data_40ee6fe32d18038fb9d9a1580f529d2b
#
_entry.id   40ee6fe32d18038fb9d9a1580f529d2b
#
_cell.length_a   1.000
_cell.length_b   1.000
_cell.length_c   1.000
_cell.angle_alpha   90.00
_cell.angle_beta   90.00
_cell.angle_gamma   90.00
#
_symmetry.space_group_name_H-M   'P 1'
#
loop_
_entity.id
_entity.type
_entity.pdbx_description
1 polymer ?
#
loop_
_entity_poly.entity_id
_entity_poly.type
_entity_poly.pdbx_seq_one_letter_code
_entity_poly.pdbx_strand_id
1 'polypeptide(L)'
;YESQLEPWSKFLTGIQGQAPNPYWDPLAWMVEQCHKRGMEIHAWINPYRAKHGSTSMSQVSKNSVVVKQPKLCFSYDNLVLLNPGLQESADYICKVAADIVSRYDVDGFHIDDYFYPYPVAGKQIPDQALFQQNSHGYWKIGDWRRDNVSRFVKQLGETIHHIKPWVKFGVSPFGIYRNKRNDPNGSETNGLQNFDDLYADVLLWVNNGWIDYCVPQLYWEIGHKAADYKTLITWWNKHAGKRPLFIGEDIERTAKFADPANPRSHQLPAKHKLHQQMQNVKGTVLWYAQTAADNVGNIGHTLRDFYWKYPALPPLMTFLDNKSPKAVRSLKLKWTEQGPMLNWKAPKGKKWGDVANRFVVYQFKEGEPVDLNDASKIIKITYDSNVKVPYIKDGKTTYIVTALDRVGNESKGKKKKIKF
;
A
#
# COMPACT_ATOMS: atom_id res chain seq x y z
N TYR A 1 -6.96 16.45 -1.38
CA TYR A 1 -7.10 16.60 -2.83
C TYR A 1 -8.38 17.33 -3.15
N GLU A 2 -8.45 17.94 -4.31
CA GLU A 2 -9.67 18.55 -4.80
C GLU A 2 -10.70 17.48 -5.18
N SER A 3 -11.94 17.62 -4.70
CA SER A 3 -13.04 16.71 -5.06
C SER A 3 -14.37 17.44 -5.09
N GLN A 4 -15.25 17.03 -6.02
CA GLN A 4 -16.65 17.48 -6.06
C GLN A 4 -17.54 16.62 -5.15
N LEU A 5 -17.03 15.49 -4.63
CA LEU A 5 -17.78 14.56 -3.79
C LEU A 5 -17.65 14.91 -2.31
N GLU A 6 -16.41 15.11 -1.84
CA GLU A 6 -16.08 15.40 -0.44
C GLU A 6 -15.29 16.71 -0.31
N PRO A 7 -15.43 17.40 0.82
CA PRO A 7 -14.73 18.65 1.06
C PRO A 7 -13.23 18.45 1.30
N TRP A 8 -12.44 19.51 1.12
CA TRP A 8 -11.06 19.57 1.55
C TRP A 8 -10.93 19.17 3.03
N SER A 9 -9.90 18.40 3.36
CA SER A 9 -9.64 17.97 4.73
C SER A 9 -9.26 19.16 5.62
N LYS A 10 -9.83 19.22 6.84
CA LYS A 10 -9.42 20.21 7.84
C LYS A 10 -7.94 20.09 8.26
N PHE A 11 -7.35 18.91 8.14
CA PHE A 11 -5.95 18.69 8.49
C PHE A 11 -4.97 19.36 7.52
N LEU A 12 -5.45 19.82 6.37
CA LEU A 12 -4.62 20.54 5.40
C LEU A 12 -4.54 22.05 5.69
N THR A 13 -5.67 22.65 6.13
CA THR A 13 -5.79 24.12 6.27
C THR A 13 -6.31 24.54 7.65
N GLY A 14 -6.70 23.61 8.50
CA GLY A 14 -7.38 23.87 9.77
C GLY A 14 -8.90 23.90 9.66
N ILE A 15 -9.46 24.11 8.45
CA ILE A 15 -10.90 24.25 8.19
C ILE A 15 -11.33 23.27 7.12
N GLN A 16 -12.31 22.40 7.42
CA GLN A 16 -12.86 21.48 6.42
C GLN A 16 -13.60 22.24 5.32
N GLY A 17 -13.28 21.93 4.07
CA GLY A 17 -13.86 22.56 2.89
C GLY A 17 -13.09 23.78 2.37
N GLN A 18 -12.05 24.22 3.08
CA GLN A 18 -11.19 25.31 2.63
C GLN A 18 -10.01 24.74 1.82
N ALA A 19 -9.88 25.19 0.57
CA ALA A 19 -8.73 24.90 -0.27
C ALA A 19 -7.45 25.58 0.29
N PRO A 20 -6.25 25.06 0.04
CA PRO A 20 -5.00 25.72 0.39
C PRO A 20 -4.83 27.05 -0.33
N ASN A 21 -4.19 28.01 0.32
CA ASN A 21 -3.81 29.29 -0.27
C ASN A 21 -2.31 29.58 0.02
N PRO A 22 -1.42 29.65 -0.99
CA PRO A 22 -1.72 29.49 -2.41
C PRO A 22 -2.27 28.10 -2.75
N TYR A 23 -3.08 28.01 -3.80
CA TYR A 23 -3.70 26.75 -4.21
C TYR A 23 -2.66 25.72 -4.64
N TRP A 24 -2.80 24.49 -4.13
CA TRP A 24 -2.07 23.30 -4.59
C TRP A 24 -2.86 22.05 -4.25
N ASP A 25 -2.70 21.01 -5.06
CA ASP A 25 -3.30 19.69 -4.81
C ASP A 25 -2.22 18.74 -4.25
N PRO A 26 -2.30 18.36 -2.96
CA PRO A 26 -1.32 17.49 -2.33
C PRO A 26 -1.24 16.11 -2.98
N LEU A 27 -2.34 15.55 -3.49
CA LEU A 27 -2.32 14.24 -4.14
C LEU A 27 -1.61 14.31 -5.49
N ALA A 28 -1.93 15.32 -6.32
CA ALA A 28 -1.25 15.54 -7.59
C ALA A 28 0.26 15.75 -7.39
N TRP A 29 0.63 16.57 -6.39
CA TRP A 29 2.02 16.80 -6.03
C TRP A 29 2.73 15.51 -5.58
N MET A 30 2.10 14.69 -4.73
CA MET A 30 2.68 13.42 -4.26
C MET A 30 2.88 12.44 -5.42
N VAL A 31 1.92 12.32 -6.35
CA VAL A 31 2.06 11.51 -7.56
C VAL A 31 3.30 11.93 -8.34
N GLU A 32 3.43 13.22 -8.64
CA GLU A 32 4.60 13.76 -9.34
C GLU A 32 5.92 13.47 -8.61
N GLN A 33 5.97 13.72 -7.29
CA GLN A 33 7.19 13.53 -6.51
C GLN A 33 7.60 12.07 -6.35
N CYS A 34 6.64 11.15 -6.23
CA CYS A 34 6.91 9.71 -6.20
C CYS A 34 7.45 9.24 -7.55
N HIS A 35 6.79 9.60 -8.64
CA HIS A 35 7.19 9.22 -9.98
C HIS A 35 8.58 9.77 -10.36
N LYS A 36 8.89 11.03 -10.06
CA LYS A 36 10.25 11.60 -10.24
C LYS A 36 11.35 10.81 -9.52
N ARG A 37 11.01 10.10 -8.46
CA ARG A 37 11.92 9.27 -7.66
C ARG A 37 11.89 7.79 -8.04
N GLY A 38 11.11 7.41 -9.06
CA GLY A 38 10.95 6.02 -9.49
C GLY A 38 10.11 5.16 -8.54
N MET A 39 9.34 5.79 -7.65
CA MET A 39 8.48 5.14 -6.66
C MET A 39 7.03 5.05 -7.15
N GLU A 40 6.34 3.98 -6.77
CA GLU A 40 4.89 3.90 -6.89
C GLU A 40 4.21 4.71 -5.77
N ILE A 41 2.99 5.17 -6.03
CA ILE A 41 2.14 5.80 -5.04
C ILE A 41 0.78 5.10 -4.96
N HIS A 42 0.39 4.73 -3.74
CA HIS A 42 -0.91 4.13 -3.44
C HIS A 42 -1.76 5.12 -2.64
N ALA A 43 -2.90 5.52 -3.18
CA ALA A 43 -3.84 6.38 -2.47
C ALA A 43 -4.55 5.57 -1.39
N TRP A 44 -4.45 6.00 -0.12
CA TRP A 44 -5.09 5.34 1.01
C TRP A 44 -6.26 6.14 1.53
N ILE A 45 -7.41 5.45 1.70
CA ILE A 45 -8.58 6.00 2.39
C ILE A 45 -8.99 5.08 3.55
N ASN A 46 -9.58 5.67 4.57
CA ASN A 46 -10.38 4.96 5.55
C ASN A 46 -11.81 4.85 4.98
N PRO A 47 -12.31 3.63 4.66
CA PRO A 47 -13.48 3.53 3.79
C PRO A 47 -14.77 4.07 4.41
N TYR A 48 -15.06 3.76 5.67
CA TYR A 48 -16.36 4.06 6.27
C TYR A 48 -16.37 5.27 7.21
N ARG A 49 -15.22 5.79 7.62
CA ARG A 49 -15.19 6.91 8.56
C ARG A 49 -15.52 8.24 7.89
N ALA A 50 -16.76 8.69 8.01
CA ALA A 50 -17.24 9.93 7.44
C ALA A 50 -16.85 11.18 8.26
N LYS A 51 -16.71 11.03 9.62
CA LYS A 51 -16.23 12.10 10.51
C LYS A 51 -15.26 11.53 11.54
N HIS A 52 -14.10 12.16 11.68
CA HIS A 52 -13.11 11.83 12.70
C HIS A 52 -13.56 12.28 14.10
N GLY A 53 -13.19 11.54 15.14
CA GLY A 53 -13.58 11.81 16.53
C GLY A 53 -13.16 13.20 17.03
N SER A 54 -11.99 13.72 16.58
CA SER A 54 -11.51 15.06 16.94
C SER A 54 -12.21 16.21 16.21
N THR A 55 -13.21 15.93 15.35
CA THR A 55 -13.98 16.95 14.62
C THR A 55 -15.37 17.06 15.23
N SER A 56 -15.75 18.24 15.75
CA SER A 56 -17.13 18.49 16.18
C SER A 56 -18.06 18.58 14.99
N MET A 57 -19.36 18.32 15.19
CA MET A 57 -20.37 18.46 14.11
C MET A 57 -20.44 19.89 13.56
N SER A 58 -20.20 20.90 14.39
CA SER A 58 -20.15 22.30 13.97
C SER A 58 -19.01 22.64 13.01
N GLN A 59 -17.96 21.80 12.97
CA GLN A 59 -16.81 21.96 12.08
C GLN A 59 -16.96 21.17 10.76
N VAL A 60 -18.03 20.37 10.61
CA VAL A 60 -18.29 19.56 9.42
C VAL A 60 -18.80 20.47 8.29
N SER A 61 -18.14 20.43 7.16
CA SER A 61 -18.54 21.20 5.98
C SER A 61 -19.92 20.76 5.46
N LYS A 62 -20.71 21.73 4.97
CA LYS A 62 -22.01 21.47 4.30
C LYS A 62 -21.86 20.54 3.09
N ASN A 63 -20.65 20.43 2.53
CA ASN A 63 -20.34 19.59 1.38
C ASN A 63 -19.96 18.14 1.75
N SER A 64 -19.81 17.82 3.03
CA SER A 64 -19.54 16.46 3.48
C SER A 64 -20.74 15.52 3.32
N VAL A 65 -20.48 14.25 3.04
CA VAL A 65 -21.52 13.18 3.01
C VAL A 65 -22.33 13.13 4.30
N VAL A 66 -21.73 13.43 5.44
CA VAL A 66 -22.42 13.48 6.75
C VAL A 66 -23.60 14.45 6.74
N VAL A 67 -23.47 15.58 6.02
CA VAL A 67 -24.51 16.60 5.91
C VAL A 67 -25.40 16.40 4.69
N LYS A 68 -24.80 16.05 3.55
CA LYS A 68 -25.54 15.86 2.29
C LYS A 68 -26.40 14.59 2.27
N GLN A 69 -25.92 13.52 2.90
CA GLN A 69 -26.56 12.20 2.87
C GLN A 69 -26.58 11.55 4.26
N PRO A 70 -27.18 12.20 5.29
CA PRO A 70 -27.16 11.71 6.66
C PRO A 70 -27.79 10.33 6.81
N LYS A 71 -28.67 9.92 5.90
CA LYS A 71 -29.30 8.58 5.91
C LYS A 71 -28.30 7.44 5.68
N LEU A 72 -27.17 7.72 5.06
CA LEU A 72 -26.10 6.76 4.85
C LEU A 72 -25.23 6.57 6.09
N CYS A 73 -25.37 7.43 7.09
CA CYS A 73 -24.48 7.51 8.24
C CYS A 73 -25.15 7.07 9.54
N PHE A 74 -24.33 6.60 10.45
CA PHE A 74 -24.70 6.45 11.87
C PHE A 74 -23.60 6.95 12.79
N SER A 75 -23.99 7.37 14.00
CA SER A 75 -23.04 7.76 15.05
C SER A 75 -22.68 6.55 15.90
N TYR A 76 -21.38 6.40 16.18
CA TYR A 76 -20.88 5.39 17.10
C TYR A 76 -19.73 6.00 17.91
N ASP A 77 -19.93 6.10 19.22
CA ASP A 77 -19.05 6.85 20.11
C ASP A 77 -18.87 8.31 19.65
N ASN A 78 -17.65 8.74 19.40
CA ASN A 78 -17.33 10.07 18.88
C ASN A 78 -17.16 10.12 17.34
N LEU A 79 -17.41 9.00 16.66
CA LEU A 79 -17.30 8.87 15.21
C LEU A 79 -18.67 9.07 14.53
N VAL A 80 -18.62 9.44 13.25
CA VAL A 80 -19.73 9.24 12.32
C VAL A 80 -19.21 8.37 11.18
N LEU A 81 -19.92 7.30 10.90
CA LEU A 81 -19.54 6.27 9.94
C LEU A 81 -20.62 6.15 8.87
N LEU A 82 -20.20 5.89 7.64
CA LEU A 82 -21.07 5.32 6.61
C LEU A 82 -21.49 3.93 7.07
N ASN A 83 -22.74 3.55 6.84
CA ASN A 83 -23.28 2.29 7.34
C ASN A 83 -22.94 1.14 6.39
N PRO A 84 -22.12 0.15 6.81
CA PRO A 84 -21.76 -0.98 5.95
C PRO A 84 -22.95 -1.88 5.57
N GLY A 85 -24.04 -1.82 6.33
CA GLY A 85 -25.29 -2.55 6.03
C GLY A 85 -26.12 -1.94 4.90
N LEU A 86 -25.74 -0.78 4.38
CA LEU A 86 -26.41 -0.11 3.26
C LEU A 86 -25.59 -0.24 1.98
N GLN A 87 -26.20 -0.75 0.91
CA GLN A 87 -25.54 -0.84 -0.41
C GLN A 87 -25.15 0.54 -0.92
N GLU A 88 -25.96 1.53 -0.69
CA GLU A 88 -25.71 2.93 -1.11
C GLU A 88 -24.45 3.52 -0.45
N SER A 89 -24.09 3.08 0.75
CA SER A 89 -22.81 3.45 1.39
C SER A 89 -21.63 2.86 0.64
N ALA A 90 -21.69 1.59 0.25
CA ALA A 90 -20.68 0.94 -0.56
C ALA A 90 -20.54 1.63 -1.94
N ASP A 91 -21.67 1.94 -2.59
CA ASP A 91 -21.72 2.65 -3.88
C ASP A 91 -21.07 4.04 -3.78
N TYR A 92 -21.34 4.76 -2.68
CA TYR A 92 -20.75 6.07 -2.45
C TYR A 92 -19.22 5.99 -2.27
N ILE A 93 -18.72 5.05 -1.49
CA ILE A 93 -17.27 4.85 -1.30
C ILE A 93 -16.61 4.44 -2.62
N CYS A 94 -17.22 3.54 -3.38
CA CYS A 94 -16.75 3.16 -4.70
C CYS A 94 -16.71 4.36 -5.68
N LYS A 95 -17.67 5.28 -5.58
CA LYS A 95 -17.67 6.53 -6.37
C LYS A 95 -16.51 7.45 -5.99
N VAL A 96 -16.17 7.56 -4.70
CA VAL A 96 -14.99 8.32 -4.23
C VAL A 96 -13.70 7.70 -4.75
N ALA A 97 -13.57 6.38 -4.67
CA ALA A 97 -12.42 5.66 -5.21
C ALA A 97 -12.31 5.84 -6.74
N ALA A 98 -13.43 5.75 -7.45
CA ALA A 98 -13.51 5.99 -8.89
C ALA A 98 -13.05 7.40 -9.28
N ASP A 99 -13.42 8.41 -8.52
CA ASP A 99 -12.96 9.79 -8.72
C ASP A 99 -11.43 9.91 -8.61
N ILE A 100 -10.85 9.34 -7.56
CA ILE A 100 -9.39 9.34 -7.35
C ILE A 100 -8.67 8.59 -8.49
N VAL A 101 -9.07 7.35 -8.75
CA VAL A 101 -8.40 6.49 -9.75
C VAL A 101 -8.52 7.06 -11.16
N SER A 102 -9.66 7.68 -11.51
CA SER A 102 -9.87 8.28 -12.83
C SER A 102 -8.97 9.50 -13.05
N ARG A 103 -8.88 10.38 -12.07
CA ARG A 103 -8.24 11.70 -12.21
C ARG A 103 -6.76 11.73 -11.93
N TYR A 104 -6.28 10.84 -11.05
CA TYR A 104 -4.87 10.81 -10.65
C TYR A 104 -4.16 9.58 -11.21
N ASP A 105 -2.87 9.73 -11.52
CA ASP A 105 -2.02 8.62 -11.98
C ASP A 105 -1.44 7.84 -10.78
N VAL A 106 -2.33 7.38 -9.89
CA VAL A 106 -1.94 6.50 -8.79
C VAL A 106 -1.63 5.10 -9.29
N ASP A 107 -0.64 4.44 -8.68
CA ASP A 107 -0.23 3.07 -9.02
C ASP A 107 -1.02 2.03 -8.19
N GLY A 108 -1.61 2.46 -7.09
CA GLY A 108 -2.44 1.64 -6.24
C GLY A 108 -3.50 2.42 -5.48
N PHE A 109 -4.47 1.67 -4.98
CA PHE A 109 -5.50 2.15 -4.07
C PHE A 109 -5.51 1.26 -2.83
N HIS A 110 -5.63 1.85 -1.65
CA HIS A 110 -5.47 1.13 -0.38
C HIS A 110 -6.56 1.50 0.61
N ILE A 111 -7.05 0.51 1.35
CA ILE A 111 -7.94 0.72 2.50
C ILE A 111 -7.35 0.04 3.74
N ASP A 112 -7.68 0.58 4.91
CA ASP A 112 -7.27 0.03 6.20
C ASP A 112 -8.32 -0.94 6.80
N ASP A 113 -8.33 -1.12 8.10
CA ASP A 113 -9.13 -2.09 8.83
C ASP A 113 -10.41 -1.52 9.46
N TYR A 114 -10.74 -0.26 9.19
CA TYR A 114 -11.93 0.37 9.74
C TYR A 114 -13.18 0.09 8.88
N PHE A 115 -13.67 -1.15 8.93
CA PHE A 115 -14.92 -1.56 8.29
C PHE A 115 -16.11 -1.26 9.20
N TYR A 116 -16.48 -2.18 10.08
CA TYR A 116 -17.31 -1.86 11.23
C TYR A 116 -16.44 -1.21 12.31
N PRO A 117 -17.05 -0.39 13.22
CA PRO A 117 -16.26 0.28 14.25
C PRO A 117 -15.61 -0.71 15.22
N TYR A 118 -14.46 -0.33 15.76
CA TYR A 118 -13.87 -1.05 16.88
C TYR A 118 -14.84 -1.10 18.04
N PRO A 119 -15.01 -2.26 18.71
CA PRO A 119 -15.97 -2.39 19.78
C PRO A 119 -15.64 -1.48 20.96
N VAL A 120 -16.63 -0.76 21.45
CA VAL A 120 -16.58 0.07 22.65
C VAL A 120 -17.50 -0.54 23.71
N ALA A 121 -16.98 -0.72 24.93
CA ALA A 121 -17.72 -1.33 26.02
C ALA A 121 -19.08 -0.63 26.23
N GLY A 122 -20.16 -1.42 26.31
CA GLY A 122 -21.52 -0.93 26.50
C GLY A 122 -22.19 -0.29 25.27
N LYS A 123 -21.49 -0.23 24.11
CA LYS A 123 -22.07 0.31 22.88
C LYS A 123 -22.39 -0.79 21.88
N GLN A 124 -23.54 -0.65 21.24
CA GLN A 124 -23.97 -1.54 20.16
C GLN A 124 -23.96 -0.80 18.82
N ILE A 125 -23.65 -1.52 17.74
CA ILE A 125 -23.76 -0.99 16.38
C ILE A 125 -25.25 -0.89 16.05
N PRO A 126 -25.76 0.27 15.58
CA PRO A 126 -27.19 0.51 15.39
C PRO A 126 -27.69 0.00 14.03
N ASP A 127 -27.46 -1.28 13.72
CA ASP A 127 -27.81 -1.91 12.43
C ASP A 127 -28.78 -3.10 12.57
N GLN A 128 -29.27 -3.39 13.79
CA GLN A 128 -30.19 -4.50 14.05
C GLN A 128 -31.47 -4.42 13.20
N ALA A 129 -32.03 -3.22 13.04
CA ALA A 129 -33.23 -3.02 12.25
C ALA A 129 -32.99 -3.31 10.75
N LEU A 130 -31.85 -2.92 10.23
CA LEU A 130 -31.46 -3.23 8.85
C LEU A 130 -31.29 -4.74 8.64
N PHE A 131 -30.66 -5.43 9.59
CA PHE A 131 -30.52 -6.88 9.56
C PHE A 131 -31.89 -7.57 9.52
N GLN A 132 -32.85 -7.11 10.35
CA GLN A 132 -34.21 -7.66 10.35
C GLN A 132 -34.96 -7.40 9.05
N GLN A 133 -34.75 -6.26 8.42
CA GLN A 133 -35.37 -5.90 7.13
C GLN A 133 -34.79 -6.68 5.95
N ASN A 134 -33.48 -6.89 5.95
CA ASN A 134 -32.78 -7.57 4.85
C ASN A 134 -31.53 -8.31 5.35
N SER A 135 -31.73 -9.52 5.86
CA SER A 135 -30.67 -10.37 6.38
C SER A 135 -29.82 -11.06 5.27
N HIS A 136 -30.15 -10.89 4.00
CA HIS A 136 -29.58 -11.66 2.88
C HIS A 136 -29.63 -13.18 3.08
N GLY A 137 -30.58 -13.69 3.90
CA GLY A 137 -30.70 -15.10 4.26
C GLY A 137 -29.81 -15.57 5.42
N TYR A 138 -29.03 -14.66 6.03
CA TYR A 138 -28.25 -15.00 7.21
C TYR A 138 -29.09 -15.05 8.49
N TRP A 139 -28.79 -16.02 9.34
CA TRP A 139 -29.43 -16.19 10.66
C TRP A 139 -28.74 -15.39 11.77
N LYS A 140 -27.42 -15.11 11.59
CA LYS A 140 -26.61 -14.40 12.58
C LYS A 140 -26.18 -13.05 12.03
N ILE A 141 -26.37 -12.00 12.81
CA ILE A 141 -25.97 -10.64 12.40
C ILE A 141 -24.46 -10.51 12.09
N GLY A 142 -23.61 -11.29 12.78
CA GLY A 142 -22.16 -11.29 12.51
C GLY A 142 -21.83 -11.81 11.11
N ASP A 143 -22.53 -12.83 10.61
CA ASP A 143 -22.35 -13.36 9.27
C ASP A 143 -22.84 -12.35 8.21
N TRP A 144 -23.98 -11.71 8.46
CA TRP A 144 -24.49 -10.63 7.61
C TRP A 144 -23.55 -9.43 7.54
N ARG A 145 -22.95 -9.02 8.68
CA ARG A 145 -21.97 -7.93 8.70
C ARG A 145 -20.73 -8.30 7.87
N ARG A 146 -20.23 -9.53 7.98
CA ARG A 146 -19.11 -10.01 7.15
C ARG A 146 -19.44 -10.04 5.66
N ASP A 147 -20.66 -10.45 5.32
CA ASP A 147 -21.13 -10.41 3.93
C ASP A 147 -21.16 -8.98 3.39
N ASN A 148 -21.70 -8.01 4.14
CA ASN A 148 -21.73 -6.61 3.74
C ASN A 148 -20.32 -6.08 3.43
N VAL A 149 -19.35 -6.32 4.32
CA VAL A 149 -17.96 -5.90 4.13
C VAL A 149 -17.32 -6.61 2.94
N SER A 150 -17.55 -7.92 2.81
CA SER A 150 -16.98 -8.73 1.71
C SER A 150 -17.52 -8.31 0.35
N ARG A 151 -18.81 -8.01 0.25
CA ARG A 151 -19.42 -7.48 -0.98
C ARG A 151 -18.85 -6.11 -1.34
N PHE A 152 -18.69 -5.24 -0.37
CA PHE A 152 -18.05 -3.93 -0.56
C PHE A 152 -16.61 -4.08 -1.08
N VAL A 153 -15.78 -4.92 -0.46
CA VAL A 153 -14.38 -5.13 -0.87
C VAL A 153 -14.31 -5.65 -2.30
N LYS A 154 -15.16 -6.62 -2.66
CA LYS A 154 -15.28 -7.13 -4.02
C LYS A 154 -15.66 -6.02 -5.00
N GLN A 155 -16.72 -5.28 -4.73
CA GLN A 155 -17.21 -4.18 -5.56
C GLN A 155 -16.16 -3.09 -5.76
N LEU A 156 -15.40 -2.75 -4.70
CA LEU A 156 -14.34 -1.74 -4.77
C LEU A 156 -13.21 -2.20 -5.70
N GLY A 157 -12.75 -3.44 -5.56
CA GLY A 157 -11.73 -4.01 -6.46
C GLY A 157 -12.19 -4.01 -7.92
N GLU A 158 -13.42 -4.46 -8.20
CA GLU A 158 -14.02 -4.44 -9.53
C GLU A 158 -14.12 -3.01 -10.10
N THR A 159 -14.51 -2.04 -9.27
CA THR A 159 -14.60 -0.62 -9.65
C THR A 159 -13.23 -0.06 -10.07
N ILE A 160 -12.20 -0.32 -9.26
CA ILE A 160 -10.84 0.14 -9.53
C ILE A 160 -10.31 -0.46 -10.85
N HIS A 161 -10.41 -1.78 -11.00
CA HIS A 161 -9.89 -2.47 -12.19
C HIS A 161 -10.69 -2.18 -13.46
N HIS A 162 -11.98 -1.86 -13.34
CA HIS A 162 -12.77 -1.41 -14.50
C HIS A 162 -12.26 -0.08 -15.06
N ILE A 163 -11.80 0.83 -14.21
CA ILE A 163 -11.30 2.15 -14.61
C ILE A 163 -9.85 2.05 -15.10
N LYS A 164 -8.98 1.46 -14.29
CA LYS A 164 -7.55 1.26 -14.59
C LYS A 164 -7.12 -0.15 -14.16
N PRO A 165 -7.08 -1.13 -15.07
CA PRO A 165 -6.80 -2.54 -14.74
C PRO A 165 -5.44 -2.78 -14.06
N TRP A 166 -4.53 -1.83 -14.16
CA TRP A 166 -3.19 -1.91 -13.56
C TRP A 166 -3.08 -1.31 -12.16
N VAL A 167 -4.10 -0.58 -11.69
CA VAL A 167 -4.07 0.02 -10.34
C VAL A 167 -4.29 -1.09 -9.32
N LYS A 168 -3.29 -1.29 -8.49
CA LYS A 168 -3.27 -2.35 -7.48
C LYS A 168 -4.23 -2.02 -6.34
N PHE A 169 -5.07 -2.96 -5.95
CA PHE A 169 -5.97 -2.77 -4.80
C PHE A 169 -5.47 -3.55 -3.59
N GLY A 170 -5.14 -2.86 -2.50
CA GLY A 170 -4.63 -3.46 -1.27
C GLY A 170 -5.45 -3.15 -0.03
N VAL A 171 -5.33 -4.04 0.94
CA VAL A 171 -5.99 -3.90 2.25
C VAL A 171 -4.97 -4.12 3.36
N SER A 172 -4.95 -3.22 4.37
CA SER A 172 -4.23 -3.43 5.62
C SER A 172 -5.20 -3.78 6.76
N PRO A 173 -5.52 -5.08 6.93
CA PRO A 173 -6.40 -5.53 7.98
C PRO A 173 -5.70 -5.50 9.34
N PHE A 174 -6.47 -5.57 10.44
CA PHE A 174 -5.93 -5.77 11.77
C PHE A 174 -5.01 -7.00 11.84
N GLY A 175 -4.00 -6.99 12.72
CA GLY A 175 -2.94 -8.00 12.73
C GLY A 175 -3.39 -9.42 13.11
N ILE A 176 -4.47 -9.57 13.86
CA ILE A 176 -5.03 -10.88 14.26
C ILE A 176 -6.25 -11.18 13.39
N TYR A 177 -6.18 -12.26 12.59
CA TYR A 177 -7.36 -12.73 11.85
C TYR A 177 -8.40 -13.35 12.78
N ARG A 178 -8.03 -14.41 13.49
CA ARG A 178 -8.77 -15.04 14.59
C ARG A 178 -7.82 -15.61 15.63
N ASN A 179 -8.23 -15.58 16.89
CA ASN A 179 -7.50 -16.27 17.97
C ASN A 179 -7.76 -17.77 17.91
N LYS A 180 -6.78 -18.58 18.29
CA LYS A 180 -6.91 -20.04 18.31
C LYS A 180 -8.03 -20.56 19.20
N ARG A 181 -8.36 -19.83 20.28
CA ARG A 181 -9.51 -20.17 21.14
C ARG A 181 -10.86 -20.08 20.44
N ASN A 182 -10.98 -19.26 19.39
CA ASN A 182 -12.19 -19.03 18.62
C ASN A 182 -12.23 -19.90 17.34
N ASP A 183 -11.06 -20.28 16.83
CA ASP A 183 -10.90 -21.09 15.63
C ASP A 183 -9.62 -21.95 15.76
N PRO A 184 -9.68 -23.29 15.64
CA PRO A 184 -8.49 -24.14 15.70
C PRO A 184 -7.37 -23.75 14.72
N ASN A 185 -7.73 -23.12 13.59
CA ASN A 185 -6.78 -22.60 12.60
C ASN A 185 -6.31 -21.17 12.89
N GLY A 186 -6.81 -20.53 13.95
CA GLY A 186 -6.41 -19.20 14.37
C GLY A 186 -4.98 -19.14 14.90
N SER A 187 -4.49 -17.94 15.13
CA SER A 187 -3.16 -17.70 15.72
C SER A 187 -3.18 -17.88 17.24
N GLU A 188 -2.03 -18.25 17.81
CA GLU A 188 -1.82 -18.31 19.28
C GLU A 188 -1.76 -16.89 19.86
N THR A 189 -2.90 -16.23 19.85
CA THR A 189 -3.08 -14.84 20.26
C THR A 189 -4.30 -14.67 21.15
N ASN A 190 -4.39 -13.51 21.82
CA ASN A 190 -5.51 -13.16 22.67
C ASN A 190 -5.81 -11.66 22.57
N GLY A 191 -6.43 -11.24 21.46
CA GLY A 191 -6.75 -9.86 21.18
C GLY A 191 -7.99 -9.71 20.31
N LEU A 192 -8.27 -8.47 19.91
CA LEU A 192 -9.30 -8.14 18.94
C LEU A 192 -9.01 -8.85 17.60
N GLN A 193 -10.04 -9.23 16.87
CA GLN A 193 -9.95 -10.09 15.69
C GLN A 193 -10.63 -9.46 14.48
N ASN A 194 -10.06 -9.66 13.30
CA ASN A 194 -10.71 -9.26 12.05
C ASN A 194 -12.09 -9.90 11.88
N PHE A 195 -12.13 -11.23 11.95
CA PHE A 195 -13.31 -12.00 11.58
C PHE A 195 -14.48 -11.81 12.55
N ASP A 196 -14.21 -11.91 13.87
CA ASP A 196 -15.27 -11.92 14.87
C ASP A 196 -15.65 -10.51 15.36
N ASP A 197 -14.70 -9.58 15.46
CA ASP A 197 -14.89 -8.28 16.09
C ASP A 197 -15.05 -7.14 15.07
N LEU A 198 -14.33 -7.20 13.93
CA LEU A 198 -14.37 -6.18 12.87
C LEU A 198 -15.17 -6.63 11.64
N TYR A 199 -15.69 -7.86 11.66
CA TYR A 199 -16.49 -8.47 10.60
C TYR A 199 -15.78 -8.47 9.23
N ALA A 200 -14.47 -8.69 9.24
CA ALA A 200 -13.60 -8.68 8.07
C ALA A 200 -13.07 -10.08 7.76
N ASP A 201 -13.62 -10.74 6.74
CA ASP A 201 -13.14 -12.04 6.26
C ASP A 201 -12.02 -11.91 5.24
N VAL A 202 -10.86 -11.48 5.72
CA VAL A 202 -9.67 -11.19 4.90
C VAL A 202 -9.20 -12.40 4.09
N LEU A 203 -9.27 -13.61 4.66
CA LEU A 203 -8.87 -14.82 3.96
C LEU A 203 -9.79 -15.12 2.77
N LEU A 204 -11.09 -14.84 2.90
CA LEU A 204 -12.03 -14.94 1.79
C LEU A 204 -11.60 -14.03 0.64
N TRP A 205 -11.25 -12.77 0.94
CA TRP A 205 -10.86 -11.79 -0.09
C TRP A 205 -9.56 -12.16 -0.80
N VAL A 206 -8.55 -12.60 -0.04
CA VAL A 206 -7.26 -13.08 -0.58
C VAL A 206 -7.46 -14.30 -1.47
N ASN A 207 -8.22 -15.30 -0.99
CA ASN A 207 -8.40 -16.58 -1.70
C ASN A 207 -9.22 -16.44 -2.98
N ASN A 208 -10.20 -15.53 -3.00
CA ASN A 208 -10.99 -15.23 -4.19
C ASN A 208 -10.35 -14.17 -5.10
N GLY A 209 -9.23 -13.59 -4.71
CA GLY A 209 -8.54 -12.60 -5.52
C GLY A 209 -9.28 -11.28 -5.66
N TRP A 210 -10.08 -10.90 -4.66
CA TRP A 210 -10.79 -9.62 -4.65
C TRP A 210 -9.89 -8.44 -4.27
N ILE A 211 -8.72 -8.73 -3.70
CA ILE A 211 -7.65 -7.78 -3.43
C ILE A 211 -6.36 -8.25 -4.11
N ASP A 212 -5.48 -7.34 -4.45
CA ASP A 212 -4.22 -7.65 -5.13
C ASP A 212 -3.06 -7.87 -4.16
N TYR A 213 -3.12 -7.27 -2.98
CA TYR A 213 -2.13 -7.50 -1.93
C TYR A 213 -2.73 -7.27 -0.54
N CYS A 214 -2.14 -7.93 0.46
CA CYS A 214 -2.56 -7.88 1.85
C CYS A 214 -1.43 -7.36 2.72
N VAL A 215 -1.76 -6.46 3.68
CA VAL A 215 -0.80 -5.82 4.58
C VAL A 215 -1.30 -5.91 6.04
N PRO A 216 -1.35 -7.09 6.68
CA PRO A 216 -1.79 -7.18 8.06
C PRO A 216 -0.92 -6.31 8.98
N GLN A 217 -1.58 -5.57 9.89
CA GLN A 217 -0.95 -4.61 10.79
C GLN A 217 -0.36 -5.32 12.01
N LEU A 218 0.89 -5.79 11.91
CA LEU A 218 1.58 -6.46 13.01
C LEU A 218 2.29 -5.43 13.90
N TYR A 219 1.50 -4.57 14.54
CA TYR A 219 1.97 -3.40 15.29
C TYR A 219 2.47 -3.70 16.71
N TRP A 220 2.86 -4.94 16.99
CA TRP A 220 3.39 -5.36 18.28
C TRP A 220 4.88 -5.70 18.21
N GLU A 221 5.50 -5.75 19.37
CA GLU A 221 6.88 -6.21 19.54
C GLU A 221 6.98 -7.75 19.50
N ILE A 222 8.18 -8.24 19.20
CA ILE A 222 8.55 -9.64 19.44
C ILE A 222 8.48 -9.88 20.95
N GLY A 223 7.78 -10.92 21.38
CA GLY A 223 7.56 -11.24 22.79
C GLY A 223 6.32 -10.59 23.42
N HIS A 224 5.47 -9.91 22.64
CA HIS A 224 4.20 -9.36 23.15
C HIS A 224 3.25 -10.48 23.61
N LYS A 225 2.80 -10.45 24.89
CA LYS A 225 2.05 -11.54 25.52
C LYS A 225 0.77 -11.97 24.80
N ALA A 226 0.02 -10.99 24.25
CA ALA A 226 -1.29 -11.27 23.63
C ALA A 226 -1.22 -11.37 22.10
N ALA A 227 -0.20 -10.82 21.48
CA ALA A 227 -0.10 -10.69 20.02
C ALA A 227 1.37 -10.65 19.59
N ASP A 228 2.13 -11.71 19.90
CA ASP A 228 3.55 -11.78 19.55
C ASP A 228 3.77 -11.66 18.04
N TYR A 229 4.67 -10.76 17.66
CA TYR A 229 5.01 -10.50 16.27
C TYR A 229 5.47 -11.76 15.51
N LYS A 230 6.33 -12.58 16.13
CA LYS A 230 6.84 -13.81 15.50
C LYS A 230 5.72 -14.82 15.25
N THR A 231 4.80 -14.96 16.20
CA THR A 231 3.60 -15.79 16.07
C THR A 231 2.74 -15.33 14.92
N LEU A 232 2.47 -14.03 14.84
CA LEU A 232 1.61 -13.45 13.80
C LEU A 232 2.21 -13.51 12.39
N ILE A 233 3.48 -13.15 12.22
CA ILE A 233 4.11 -13.21 10.89
C ILE A 233 4.19 -14.66 10.38
N THR A 234 4.44 -15.63 11.29
CA THR A 234 4.44 -17.05 10.94
C THR A 234 3.07 -17.53 10.51
N TRP A 235 2.03 -17.09 11.22
CA TRP A 235 0.64 -17.42 10.89
C TRP A 235 0.24 -16.84 9.55
N TRP A 236 0.48 -15.55 9.32
CA TRP A 236 0.15 -14.89 8.05
C TRP A 236 0.93 -15.47 6.87
N ASN A 237 2.23 -15.77 7.06
CA ASN A 237 3.04 -16.42 6.03
C ASN A 237 2.44 -17.77 5.59
N LYS A 238 1.89 -18.54 6.52
CA LYS A 238 1.22 -19.81 6.22
C LYS A 238 -0.11 -19.62 5.48
N HIS A 239 -0.83 -18.54 5.76
CA HIS A 239 -2.19 -18.31 5.27
C HIS A 239 -2.30 -17.22 4.20
N ALA A 240 -1.19 -16.68 3.69
CA ALA A 240 -1.17 -15.58 2.72
C ALA A 240 -1.95 -15.89 1.41
N GLY A 241 -2.18 -17.17 1.13
CA GLY A 241 -2.92 -17.57 -0.06
C GLY A 241 -2.19 -17.24 -1.35
N LYS A 242 -2.94 -16.76 -2.34
CA LYS A 242 -2.45 -16.52 -3.71
C LYS A 242 -2.08 -15.06 -3.98
N ARG A 243 -2.06 -14.21 -2.96
CA ARG A 243 -1.77 -12.76 -3.10
C ARG A 243 -0.50 -12.38 -2.37
N PRO A 244 0.29 -11.41 -2.88
CA PRO A 244 1.44 -10.87 -2.18
C PRO A 244 1.09 -10.43 -0.77
N LEU A 245 1.90 -10.88 0.20
CA LEU A 245 1.82 -10.49 1.60
C LEU A 245 2.92 -9.49 1.91
N PHE A 246 2.54 -8.32 2.40
CA PHE A 246 3.45 -7.38 3.04
C PHE A 246 3.11 -7.32 4.53
N ILE A 247 4.06 -6.92 5.35
CA ILE A 247 3.83 -6.78 6.79
C ILE A 247 3.75 -5.31 7.14
N GLY A 248 2.61 -4.90 7.71
CA GLY A 248 2.45 -3.58 8.31
C GLY A 248 3.16 -3.54 9.66
N GLU A 249 4.07 -2.58 9.83
CA GLU A 249 4.85 -2.42 11.06
C GLU A 249 4.67 -1.03 11.68
N ASP A 250 4.45 -0.98 12.99
CA ASP A 250 4.64 0.21 13.80
C ASP A 250 6.14 0.41 14.05
N ILE A 251 6.73 1.30 13.27
CA ILE A 251 8.17 1.56 13.32
C ILE A 251 8.60 2.30 14.59
N GLU A 252 7.71 3.12 15.17
CA GLU A 252 7.97 3.80 16.44
C GLU A 252 8.04 2.78 17.58
N ARG A 253 7.09 1.85 17.63
CA ARG A 253 7.11 0.76 18.59
C ARG A 253 8.32 -0.14 18.39
N THR A 254 8.67 -0.46 17.15
CA THR A 254 9.88 -1.23 16.80
C THR A 254 11.15 -0.55 17.30
N ALA A 255 11.22 0.79 17.28
CA ALA A 255 12.34 1.57 17.80
C ALA A 255 12.42 1.56 19.34
N LYS A 256 11.27 1.55 20.01
CA LYS A 256 11.18 1.68 21.48
C LYS A 256 11.47 0.37 22.23
N PHE A 257 11.18 -0.78 21.62
CA PHE A 257 11.36 -2.07 22.27
C PHE A 257 12.71 -2.68 21.94
N ALA A 258 13.40 -3.16 23.00
CA ALA A 258 14.65 -3.90 22.85
C ALA A 258 14.40 -5.26 22.18
N ASP A 259 15.40 -5.72 21.41
CA ASP A 259 15.42 -7.08 20.89
C ASP A 259 15.62 -8.06 22.06
N PRO A 260 14.73 -9.04 22.26
CA PRO A 260 14.89 -10.03 23.33
C PRO A 260 16.22 -10.81 23.29
N ALA A 261 16.78 -11.00 22.09
CA ALA A 261 18.07 -11.68 21.90
C ALA A 261 19.27 -10.73 21.99
N ASN A 262 19.08 -9.42 21.87
CA ASN A 262 20.12 -8.41 21.97
C ASN A 262 19.58 -7.11 22.61
N PRO A 263 19.54 -7.01 23.95
CA PRO A 263 18.94 -5.87 24.67
C PRO A 263 19.56 -4.50 24.37
N ARG A 264 20.71 -4.45 23.69
CA ARG A 264 21.36 -3.20 23.27
C ARG A 264 20.86 -2.69 21.91
N SER A 265 20.03 -3.46 21.22
CA SER A 265 19.46 -3.15 19.91
C SER A 265 17.95 -3.01 19.99
N HIS A 266 17.36 -2.16 19.15
CA HIS A 266 15.93 -2.19 18.88
C HIS A 266 15.56 -3.40 18.01
N GLN A 267 14.26 -3.70 17.85
CA GLN A 267 13.80 -4.94 17.21
C GLN A 267 13.88 -5.00 15.69
N LEU A 268 14.24 -3.92 15.00
CA LEU A 268 14.25 -3.91 13.52
C LEU A 268 15.15 -4.99 12.90
N PRO A 269 16.38 -5.24 13.39
CA PRO A 269 17.21 -6.33 12.87
C PRO A 269 16.57 -7.72 13.01
N ALA A 270 15.96 -7.99 14.17
CA ALA A 270 15.30 -9.27 14.44
C ALA A 270 14.05 -9.47 13.57
N LYS A 271 13.23 -8.43 13.41
CA LYS A 271 12.07 -8.44 12.51
C LYS A 271 12.48 -8.64 11.06
N HIS A 272 13.50 -7.91 10.59
CA HIS A 272 14.03 -8.08 9.23
C HIS A 272 14.52 -9.52 8.98
N LYS A 273 15.22 -10.12 9.92
CA LYS A 273 15.64 -11.54 9.85
C LYS A 273 14.44 -12.48 9.75
N LEU A 274 13.35 -12.21 10.48
CA LEU A 274 12.11 -12.99 10.38
C LEU A 274 11.51 -12.87 8.97
N HIS A 275 11.47 -11.68 8.37
CA HIS A 275 10.98 -11.49 7.00
C HIS A 275 11.74 -12.33 5.98
N GLN A 276 13.07 -12.36 6.08
CA GLN A 276 13.91 -13.17 5.19
C GLN A 276 13.64 -14.68 5.28
N GLN A 277 13.13 -15.14 6.41
CA GLN A 277 12.77 -16.55 6.63
C GLN A 277 11.36 -16.90 6.11
N MET A 278 10.54 -15.89 5.76
CA MET A 278 9.14 -16.05 5.39
C MET A 278 8.96 -15.98 3.87
N GLN A 279 8.79 -17.15 3.23
CA GLN A 279 8.73 -17.27 1.77
C GLN A 279 7.66 -16.38 1.09
N ASN A 280 6.50 -16.23 1.77
CA ASN A 280 5.36 -15.49 1.21
C ASN A 280 5.40 -13.99 1.52
N VAL A 281 6.22 -13.54 2.48
CA VAL A 281 6.40 -12.12 2.80
C VAL A 281 7.24 -11.46 1.70
N LYS A 282 6.68 -10.44 1.05
CA LYS A 282 7.30 -9.74 -0.08
C LYS A 282 7.89 -8.39 0.27
N GLY A 283 7.66 -7.92 1.49
CA GLY A 283 8.19 -6.64 1.99
C GLY A 283 7.44 -6.15 3.22
N THR A 284 7.72 -4.91 3.58
CA THR A 284 7.13 -4.22 4.73
C THR A 284 6.49 -2.90 4.33
N VAL A 285 5.44 -2.52 5.08
CA VAL A 285 4.82 -1.21 5.03
C VAL A 285 4.96 -0.58 6.41
N LEU A 286 5.69 0.52 6.50
CA LEU A 286 6.03 1.15 7.77
C LEU A 286 4.99 2.20 8.15
N TRP A 287 4.40 2.06 9.31
CA TRP A 287 3.56 3.05 9.96
C TRP A 287 4.41 3.74 11.04
N TYR A 288 4.69 5.01 10.98
CA TYR A 288 4.44 5.91 9.85
C TYR A 288 5.74 6.63 9.44
N ALA A 289 5.75 7.24 8.26
CA ALA A 289 6.96 7.77 7.63
C ALA A 289 7.74 8.79 8.49
N GLN A 290 7.06 9.61 9.30
CA GLN A 290 7.69 10.64 10.15
C GLN A 290 8.71 10.03 11.10
N THR A 291 8.41 8.86 11.70
CA THR A 291 9.35 8.17 12.62
C THR A 291 10.69 7.83 11.95
N ALA A 292 10.61 7.38 10.68
CA ALA A 292 11.82 7.09 9.90
C ALA A 292 12.55 8.37 9.47
N ALA A 293 11.80 9.41 9.08
CA ALA A 293 12.35 10.71 8.69
C ALA A 293 13.04 11.41 9.86
N ASP A 294 12.45 11.35 11.06
CA ASP A 294 13.02 11.90 12.30
C ASP A 294 14.12 11.02 12.90
N ASN A 295 14.41 9.89 12.27
CA ASN A 295 15.42 8.91 12.69
C ASN A 295 15.29 8.47 14.15
N VAL A 296 14.07 8.28 14.63
CA VAL A 296 13.78 7.84 16.00
C VAL A 296 14.50 6.52 16.28
N GLY A 297 15.26 6.44 17.38
CA GLY A 297 16.03 5.25 17.73
C GLY A 297 17.04 4.78 16.66
N ASN A 298 17.51 5.69 15.80
CA ASN A 298 18.42 5.43 14.69
C ASN A 298 17.82 4.52 13.57
N ILE A 299 16.51 4.39 13.52
CA ILE A 299 15.83 3.50 12.56
C ILE A 299 15.98 3.97 11.12
N GLY A 300 15.85 5.28 10.87
CA GLY A 300 15.97 5.84 9.52
C GLY A 300 17.34 5.56 8.90
N HIS A 301 18.41 5.76 9.65
CA HIS A 301 19.77 5.42 9.21
C HIS A 301 19.95 3.92 9.04
N THR A 302 19.43 3.10 9.95
CA THR A 302 19.51 1.64 9.85
C THR A 302 18.83 1.11 8.59
N LEU A 303 17.66 1.64 8.24
CA LEU A 303 16.98 1.31 6.99
C LEU A 303 17.81 1.72 5.77
N ARG A 304 18.23 3.00 5.71
CA ARG A 304 18.98 3.56 4.58
C ARG A 304 20.32 2.87 4.34
N ASP A 305 21.09 2.61 5.39
CA ASP A 305 22.49 2.20 5.27
C ASP A 305 22.64 0.67 5.21
N PHE A 306 21.66 -0.08 5.69
CA PHE A 306 21.74 -1.54 5.77
C PHE A 306 20.63 -2.25 5.00
N TYR A 307 19.34 -2.04 5.36
CA TYR A 307 18.26 -2.89 4.84
C TYR A 307 17.71 -2.41 3.51
N TRP A 308 17.64 -1.10 3.28
CA TRP A 308 17.15 -0.48 2.04
C TRP A 308 18.25 0.29 1.30
N LYS A 309 19.48 -0.16 1.46
CA LYS A 309 20.66 0.44 0.84
C LYS A 309 20.57 0.49 -0.69
N TYR A 310 19.96 -0.50 -1.29
CA TYR A 310 19.79 -0.62 -2.74
C TYR A 310 18.31 -0.47 -3.12
N PRO A 311 18.02 0.11 -4.30
CA PRO A 311 16.67 0.11 -4.83
C PRO A 311 16.14 -1.31 -5.02
N ALA A 312 14.84 -1.51 -4.82
CA ALA A 312 14.19 -2.77 -5.06
C ALA A 312 13.03 -2.61 -6.05
N LEU A 313 12.83 -3.60 -6.89
CA LEU A 313 11.65 -3.68 -7.75
C LEU A 313 10.47 -4.20 -6.93
N PRO A 314 9.25 -3.64 -7.10
CA PRO A 314 8.06 -4.19 -6.48
C PRO A 314 7.83 -5.65 -6.92
N PRO A 315 7.22 -6.48 -6.07
CA PRO A 315 6.86 -7.85 -6.45
C PRO A 315 5.94 -7.87 -7.67
N LEU A 316 6.17 -8.81 -8.56
CA LEU A 316 5.34 -9.01 -9.75
C LEU A 316 3.92 -9.43 -9.36
N MET A 317 2.94 -8.83 -10.03
CA MET A 317 1.52 -9.17 -9.92
C MET A 317 1.05 -9.81 -11.24
N THR A 318 1.57 -10.99 -11.55
CA THR A 318 1.35 -11.72 -12.80
C THR A 318 -0.11 -12.08 -13.06
N PHE A 319 -0.96 -12.03 -12.05
CA PHE A 319 -2.41 -12.23 -12.19
C PHE A 319 -3.12 -10.98 -12.76
N LEU A 320 -2.51 -9.78 -12.69
CA LEU A 320 -3.00 -8.58 -13.37
C LEU A 320 -2.50 -8.54 -14.82
N ASP A 321 -1.21 -8.75 -15.03
CA ASP A 321 -0.58 -8.94 -16.33
C ASP A 321 0.72 -9.75 -16.20
N ASN A 322 0.99 -10.63 -17.15
CA ASN A 322 2.16 -11.51 -17.16
C ASN A 322 3.05 -11.32 -18.41
N LYS A 323 2.86 -10.23 -19.14
CA LYS A 323 3.60 -9.94 -20.37
C LYS A 323 4.55 -8.80 -20.18
N SER A 324 5.84 -9.07 -20.37
CA SER A 324 6.86 -8.02 -20.31
C SER A 324 6.76 -7.07 -21.51
N PRO A 325 6.99 -5.77 -21.29
CA PRO A 325 7.11 -4.82 -22.39
C PRO A 325 8.33 -5.13 -23.26
N LYS A 326 8.39 -4.55 -24.46
CA LYS A 326 9.56 -4.66 -25.32
C LYS A 326 10.76 -3.91 -24.72
N ALA A 327 11.98 -4.32 -25.08
CA ALA A 327 13.18 -3.62 -24.66
C ALA A 327 13.21 -2.16 -25.15
N VAL A 328 13.89 -1.30 -24.41
CA VAL A 328 14.15 0.10 -24.81
C VAL A 328 14.88 0.16 -26.14
N ARG A 329 14.70 1.28 -26.86
CA ARG A 329 15.30 1.50 -28.16
C ARG A 329 16.37 2.58 -28.10
N SER A 330 17.33 2.56 -29.01
CA SER A 330 18.29 3.64 -29.26
C SER A 330 19.09 4.10 -28.03
N LEU A 331 19.56 3.16 -27.18
CA LEU A 331 20.37 3.48 -26.01
C LEU A 331 21.72 4.12 -26.44
N LYS A 332 21.92 5.40 -26.06
CA LYS A 332 23.10 6.20 -26.45
C LYS A 332 23.63 6.98 -25.23
N LEU A 333 24.95 7.14 -25.16
CA LEU A 333 25.56 8.13 -24.27
C LEU A 333 25.66 9.46 -25.02
N LYS A 334 25.35 10.54 -24.35
CA LYS A 334 25.56 11.93 -24.79
C LYS A 334 26.28 12.70 -23.68
N TRP A 335 27.21 13.54 -24.07
CA TRP A 335 27.82 14.51 -23.17
C TRP A 335 26.95 15.77 -23.11
N THR A 336 26.74 16.26 -21.93
CA THR A 336 26.00 17.52 -21.65
C THR A 336 26.83 18.37 -20.72
N GLU A 337 26.41 19.62 -20.49
CA GLU A 337 27.03 20.50 -19.47
C GLU A 337 27.01 19.90 -18.07
N GLN A 338 26.02 19.02 -17.80
CA GLN A 338 25.89 18.31 -16.54
C GLN A 338 26.72 17.02 -16.45
N GLY A 339 27.45 16.66 -17.52
CA GLY A 339 28.24 15.45 -17.65
C GLY A 339 27.59 14.38 -18.54
N PRO A 340 28.04 13.12 -18.43
CA PRO A 340 27.59 12.05 -19.31
C PRO A 340 26.15 11.62 -18.97
N MET A 341 25.29 11.58 -19.99
CA MET A 341 23.87 11.21 -19.91
C MET A 341 23.58 9.99 -20.78
N LEU A 342 23.03 8.93 -20.21
CA LEU A 342 22.39 7.86 -20.97
C LEU A 342 21.01 8.33 -21.44
N ASN A 343 20.71 8.10 -22.72
CA ASN A 343 19.42 8.43 -23.32
C ASN A 343 18.89 7.22 -24.09
N TRP A 344 17.62 6.98 -24.03
CA TRP A 344 16.94 5.92 -24.78
C TRP A 344 15.60 6.37 -25.30
N LYS A 345 14.95 5.54 -26.11
CA LYS A 345 13.57 5.72 -26.51
C LYS A 345 12.72 4.60 -25.88
N ALA A 346 11.61 4.95 -25.29
CA ALA A 346 10.64 3.98 -24.79
C ALA A 346 10.23 2.98 -25.89
N PRO A 347 9.97 1.72 -25.56
CA PRO A 347 9.41 0.77 -26.52
C PRO A 347 8.02 1.22 -26.97
N LYS A 348 7.64 0.79 -28.20
CA LYS A 348 6.27 0.99 -28.66
C LYS A 348 5.38 -0.12 -28.08
N GLY A 349 4.33 0.24 -27.42
CA GLY A 349 3.24 -0.64 -26.92
C GLY A 349 1.90 -0.14 -27.44
N LYS A 350 0.91 -1.04 -27.57
CA LYS A 350 -0.45 -0.69 -28.00
C LYS A 350 -1.48 -0.87 -26.87
N LYS A 351 -1.26 -1.83 -25.97
CA LYS A 351 -2.11 -2.11 -24.81
C LYS A 351 -1.43 -1.62 -23.55
N TRP A 352 -2.18 -1.36 -22.48
CA TRP A 352 -1.63 -0.89 -21.23
C TRP A 352 -0.53 -1.80 -20.65
N GLY A 353 -0.65 -3.15 -20.78
CA GLY A 353 0.37 -4.10 -20.35
C GLY A 353 1.63 -4.13 -21.23
N ASP A 354 1.58 -3.61 -22.47
CA ASP A 354 2.74 -3.55 -23.37
C ASP A 354 3.49 -2.20 -23.28
N VAL A 355 2.92 -1.22 -22.57
CA VAL A 355 3.48 0.15 -22.48
C VAL A 355 4.44 0.22 -21.32
N ALA A 356 5.69 0.61 -21.62
CA ALA A 356 6.65 0.91 -20.57
C ALA A 356 6.21 2.11 -19.76
N ASN A 357 6.18 1.94 -18.44
CA ASN A 357 5.84 2.98 -17.48
C ASN A 357 7.09 3.55 -16.81
N ARG A 358 8.06 2.69 -16.50
CA ARG A 358 9.31 3.04 -15.82
C ARG A 358 10.49 2.34 -16.50
N PHE A 359 11.70 2.76 -16.13
CA PHE A 359 12.94 2.16 -16.61
C PHE A 359 13.85 1.88 -15.43
N VAL A 360 14.59 0.77 -15.53
CA VAL A 360 15.64 0.42 -14.57
C VAL A 360 16.99 0.53 -15.27
N VAL A 361 17.92 1.22 -14.64
CA VAL A 361 19.28 1.39 -15.14
C VAL A 361 20.24 0.64 -14.24
N TYR A 362 20.90 -0.35 -14.81
CA TYR A 362 21.91 -1.17 -14.14
C TYR A 362 23.31 -0.76 -14.59
N GLN A 363 24.27 -0.89 -13.67
CA GLN A 363 25.69 -0.62 -13.91
C GLN A 363 26.54 -1.80 -13.50
N PHE A 364 27.40 -2.27 -14.40
CA PHE A 364 28.36 -3.35 -14.17
C PHE A 364 29.76 -2.85 -14.52
N LYS A 365 30.76 -3.16 -13.68
CA LYS A 365 32.15 -2.90 -13.95
C LYS A 365 32.68 -3.85 -15.06
N GLU A 366 33.86 -3.55 -15.61
CA GLU A 366 34.52 -4.46 -16.55
C GLU A 366 34.79 -5.82 -15.89
N GLY A 367 34.44 -6.90 -16.59
CA GLY A 367 34.63 -8.28 -16.10
C GLY A 367 33.56 -8.80 -15.15
N GLU A 368 32.67 -7.94 -14.65
CA GLU A 368 31.53 -8.41 -13.80
C GLU A 368 30.52 -9.20 -14.64
N PRO A 369 30.02 -10.34 -14.10
CA PRO A 369 28.92 -11.06 -14.72
C PRO A 369 27.64 -10.18 -14.68
N VAL A 370 26.86 -10.27 -15.76
CA VAL A 370 25.57 -9.56 -15.81
C VAL A 370 24.49 -10.37 -15.11
N ASP A 371 24.07 -9.89 -13.96
CA ASP A 371 22.93 -10.41 -13.22
C ASP A 371 21.97 -9.26 -12.91
N LEU A 372 20.78 -9.27 -13.49
CA LEU A 372 19.73 -8.25 -13.26
C LEU A 372 18.96 -8.50 -11.96
N ASN A 373 19.15 -9.64 -11.30
CA ASN A 373 18.57 -9.90 -9.97
C ASN A 373 19.40 -9.27 -8.84
N ASP A 374 20.62 -8.83 -9.12
CA ASP A 374 21.45 -8.12 -8.14
C ASP A 374 21.02 -6.65 -8.03
N ALA A 375 20.22 -6.35 -7.00
CA ALA A 375 19.74 -5.01 -6.71
C ALA A 375 20.87 -3.99 -6.50
N SER A 376 22.09 -4.43 -6.10
CA SER A 376 23.27 -3.56 -5.94
C SER A 376 23.74 -2.95 -7.24
N LYS A 377 23.33 -3.50 -8.37
CA LYS A 377 23.64 -3.01 -9.72
C LYS A 377 22.65 -1.95 -10.22
N ILE A 378 21.52 -1.78 -9.56
CA ILE A 378 20.53 -0.75 -9.90
C ILE A 378 21.06 0.61 -9.46
N ILE A 379 21.33 1.49 -10.41
CA ILE A 379 21.74 2.87 -10.12
C ILE A 379 20.58 3.86 -10.17
N LYS A 380 19.49 3.51 -10.87
CA LYS A 380 18.29 4.35 -10.96
C LYS A 380 17.07 3.55 -11.41
N ILE A 381 15.94 3.83 -10.78
CA ILE A 381 14.59 3.56 -11.30
C ILE A 381 14.00 4.92 -11.66
N THR A 382 13.42 5.08 -12.86
CA THR A 382 12.98 6.39 -13.35
C THR A 382 11.82 6.28 -14.34
N TYR A 383 10.98 7.30 -14.36
CA TYR A 383 9.94 7.50 -15.41
C TYR A 383 10.51 8.26 -16.64
N ASP A 384 11.69 8.87 -16.50
CA ASP A 384 12.36 9.58 -17.58
C ASP A 384 13.09 8.62 -18.53
N SER A 385 13.24 9.02 -19.79
CA SER A 385 13.99 8.29 -20.81
C SER A 385 15.48 8.68 -20.87
N ASN A 386 16.01 9.20 -19.77
CA ASN A 386 17.42 9.55 -19.63
C ASN A 386 17.86 9.48 -18.16
N VAL A 387 19.17 9.37 -17.95
CA VAL A 387 19.78 9.42 -16.62
C VAL A 387 21.21 9.90 -16.70
N LYS A 388 21.63 10.74 -15.75
CA LYS A 388 23.03 11.07 -15.55
C LYS A 388 23.77 9.85 -14.99
N VAL A 389 24.91 9.51 -15.60
CA VAL A 389 25.76 8.41 -15.12
C VAL A 389 27.08 8.93 -14.59
N PRO A 390 27.74 8.22 -13.67
CA PRO A 390 29.06 8.61 -13.18
C PRO A 390 30.10 8.64 -14.32
N TYR A 391 30.93 9.67 -14.35
CA TYR A 391 32.16 9.67 -15.16
C TYR A 391 33.24 8.86 -14.41
N ILE A 392 33.77 7.84 -15.04
CA ILE A 392 34.83 6.99 -14.49
C ILE A 392 36.02 7.11 -15.41
N LYS A 393 37.00 7.93 -15.03
CA LYS A 393 38.24 8.14 -15.83
C LYS A 393 38.90 6.80 -16.14
N ASP A 394 39.23 6.58 -17.41
CA ASP A 394 39.85 5.36 -17.94
C ASP A 394 39.11 4.06 -17.65
N GLY A 395 37.87 4.18 -17.17
CA GLY A 395 37.01 3.06 -16.77
C GLY A 395 36.22 2.51 -17.96
N LYS A 396 36.06 1.19 -17.99
CA LYS A 396 35.09 0.52 -18.86
C LYS A 396 33.90 0.07 -18.04
N THR A 397 32.71 0.51 -18.43
CA THR A 397 31.45 0.23 -17.72
C THR A 397 30.42 -0.29 -18.70
N THR A 398 29.67 -1.28 -18.26
CA THR A 398 28.50 -1.77 -18.99
C THR A 398 27.23 -1.25 -18.32
N TYR A 399 26.43 -0.48 -19.05
CA TYR A 399 25.09 -0.10 -18.62
C TYR A 399 24.06 -0.97 -19.33
N ILE A 400 23.02 -1.36 -18.58
CA ILE A 400 21.86 -2.06 -19.11
C ILE A 400 20.63 -1.28 -18.71
N VAL A 401 19.74 -1.03 -19.67
CA VAL A 401 18.46 -0.37 -19.41
C VAL A 401 17.35 -1.34 -19.78
N THR A 402 16.45 -1.55 -18.84
CA THR A 402 15.23 -2.31 -19.02
C THR A 402 14.03 -1.39 -18.96
N ALA A 403 12.86 -1.86 -19.40
CA ALA A 403 11.58 -1.19 -19.26
C ALA A 403 10.68 -2.01 -18.36
N LEU A 404 9.97 -1.34 -17.44
CA LEU A 404 8.93 -1.93 -16.63
C LEU A 404 7.55 -1.45 -17.13
N ASP A 405 6.58 -2.33 -17.14
CA ASP A 405 5.17 -1.95 -17.27
C ASP A 405 4.57 -1.46 -15.94
N ARG A 406 3.26 -1.22 -15.92
CA ARG A 406 2.52 -0.72 -14.75
C ARG A 406 2.47 -1.71 -13.59
N VAL A 407 2.62 -3.01 -13.83
CA VAL A 407 2.54 -4.05 -12.79
C VAL A 407 3.91 -4.67 -12.47
N GLY A 408 4.98 -4.12 -13.04
CA GLY A 408 6.35 -4.47 -12.72
C GLY A 408 6.98 -5.56 -13.59
N ASN A 409 6.32 -6.01 -14.68
CA ASN A 409 6.98 -6.91 -15.62
C ASN A 409 8.17 -6.22 -16.29
N GLU A 410 9.34 -6.86 -16.24
CA GLU A 410 10.59 -6.30 -16.74
C GLU A 410 10.94 -6.84 -18.12
N SER A 411 11.32 -5.93 -19.02
CA SER A 411 11.74 -6.28 -20.39
C SER A 411 13.12 -6.89 -20.42
N LYS A 412 13.50 -7.46 -21.57
CA LYS A 412 14.91 -7.73 -21.89
C LYS A 412 15.72 -6.44 -21.84
N GLY A 413 16.95 -6.53 -21.31
CA GLY A 413 17.86 -5.40 -21.16
C GLY A 413 18.49 -4.95 -22.48
N LYS A 414 18.57 -3.64 -22.73
CA LYS A 414 19.40 -3.05 -23.79
C LYS A 414 20.74 -2.67 -23.22
N LYS A 415 21.79 -3.27 -23.75
CA LYS A 415 23.20 -3.11 -23.28
C LYS A 415 23.93 -1.99 -24.02
N LYS A 416 24.74 -1.23 -23.28
CA LYS A 416 25.72 -0.26 -23.83
C LYS A 416 27.02 -0.35 -23.04
N LYS A 417 28.11 -0.70 -23.70
CA LYS A 417 29.45 -0.59 -23.14
C LYS A 417 30.00 0.82 -23.39
N ILE A 418 30.60 1.41 -22.39
CA ILE A 418 31.17 2.76 -22.42
C ILE A 418 32.58 2.66 -21.88
N LYS A 419 33.50 3.30 -22.60
CA LYS A 419 34.85 3.62 -22.15
C LYS A 419 34.91 5.14 -22.07
N PHE A 420 35.20 5.67 -20.90
CA PHE A 420 35.37 7.10 -20.69
C PHE A 420 36.79 7.52 -20.96
#